data_9279e12e1e4510a92b01f6328caa01d1
#
_entry.id   9279e12e1e4510a92b01f6328caa01d1
#
_cell.length_a   1.000
_cell.length_b   1.000
_cell.length_c   1.000
_cell.angle_alpha   90.00
_cell.angle_beta   90.00
_cell.angle_gamma   90.00
#
_symmetry.space_group_name_H-M   'P 1'
#
loop_
_entity.id
_entity.type
_entity.pdbx_description
1 polymer ?
#
loop_
_entity_poly.entity_id
_entity_poly.type
_entity_poly.pdbx_seq_one_letter_code
_entity_poly.pdbx_strand_id
1 'polypeptide(L)'
;QDGKKALDKAKERMGGEVQGAEASLRHKIAQLKEDLKQIDAQTTNRMQAEAIKVAQQLEDATEEAETWGTTLGTGQKSPPGQKLELGRRLAGNEKLKKLARLVGRMKFHAMALRKKAFERSNEEVLEVERGDSIHRLLPHEMLTLHHPALRKDFLRRYLDQELIQYSLRGVEEKGKGPVIVCLDGSSSMAGDKEIWSKAVTLTLLEIARRQRRLFRSICFSSEETPLQILDMNSRDRYEIETKTVMDLAEYFPGGGTDFQRPLEAALECLKHARFKKGDVVFITDGECQVAPEWAEQFRKEKERLGFSLFSILIDVGSASLGTLTEFSDRITTIKQLTGDEAKDIFVKF
;
A
#
# COMPACT_ATOMS: atom_id res chain seq x y z
N GLN A 1 41.57 -33.08 92.44
CA GLN A 1 41.45 -31.63 92.06
C GLN A 1 41.83 -31.41 90.59
N ASP A 2 42.73 -32.15 89.96
CA ASP A 2 43.21 -31.90 88.59
C ASP A 2 42.21 -32.31 87.44
N GLY A 3 41.35 -33.33 87.66
CA GLY A 3 40.35 -33.73 86.71
C GLY A 3 39.23 -32.70 86.47
N LYS A 4 38.88 -31.93 87.53
CA LYS A 4 37.86 -30.90 87.45
C LYS A 4 38.35 -29.67 86.70
N LYS A 5 39.62 -29.30 86.86
CA LYS A 5 40.24 -28.20 86.10
C LYS A 5 40.44 -28.55 84.64
N ALA A 6 40.71 -29.79 84.27
CA ALA A 6 40.80 -30.26 82.89
C ALA A 6 39.46 -30.25 82.21
N LEU A 7 38.38 -30.61 82.91
CA LEU A 7 37.00 -30.60 82.36
C LEU A 7 36.48 -29.18 82.11
N ASP A 8 36.78 -28.24 83.07
CA ASP A 8 36.37 -26.83 82.86
C ASP A 8 37.13 -26.17 81.74
N LYS A 9 38.41 -26.47 81.57
CA LYS A 9 39.23 -25.95 80.46
C LYS A 9 38.79 -26.57 79.12
N ALA A 10 38.35 -27.81 79.10
CA ALA A 10 37.75 -28.41 77.92
C ALA A 10 36.41 -27.82 77.56
N LYS A 11 35.56 -27.48 78.54
CA LYS A 11 34.28 -26.80 78.29
C LYS A 11 34.48 -25.37 77.80
N GLU A 12 35.45 -24.63 78.36
CA GLU A 12 35.78 -23.26 77.86
C GLU A 12 36.29 -23.34 76.40
N ARG A 13 37.19 -24.28 76.10
CA ARG A 13 37.64 -24.45 74.71
C ARG A 13 36.50 -24.84 73.72
N MET A 14 35.66 -25.82 74.11
CA MET A 14 34.51 -26.20 73.31
C MET A 14 33.48 -25.06 73.17
N GLY A 15 33.26 -24.27 74.21
CA GLY A 15 32.43 -23.07 74.16
C GLY A 15 32.97 -21.99 73.28
N GLY A 16 34.29 -21.76 73.25
CA GLY A 16 34.93 -20.82 72.31
C GLY A 16 34.91 -21.30 70.83
N GLU A 17 35.12 -22.58 70.61
CA GLU A 17 35.04 -23.16 69.27
C GLU A 17 33.62 -23.13 68.72
N VAL A 18 32.61 -23.42 69.54
CA VAL A 18 31.19 -23.34 69.16
C VAL A 18 30.77 -21.87 68.90
N GLN A 19 31.18 -20.92 69.70
CA GLN A 19 30.91 -19.51 69.49
C GLN A 19 31.61 -18.99 68.19
N GLY A 20 32.83 -19.43 67.93
CA GLY A 20 33.54 -19.10 66.64
C GLY A 20 32.87 -19.70 65.41
N ALA A 21 32.39 -20.94 65.52
CA ALA A 21 31.64 -21.61 64.44
C ALA A 21 30.27 -20.91 64.19
N GLU A 22 29.55 -20.51 65.28
CA GLU A 22 28.30 -19.75 65.14
C GLU A 22 28.51 -18.37 64.53
N ALA A 23 29.55 -17.65 64.89
CA ALA A 23 29.88 -16.36 64.34
C ALA A 23 30.23 -16.47 62.83
N SER A 24 30.99 -17.51 62.44
CA SER A 24 31.32 -17.82 61.02
C SER A 24 30.08 -18.18 60.22
N LEU A 25 29.19 -18.98 60.78
CA LEU A 25 27.92 -19.33 60.14
C LEU A 25 27.01 -18.12 59.94
N ARG A 26 26.90 -17.25 60.97
CA ARG A 26 26.13 -16.01 60.87
C ARG A 26 26.69 -15.08 59.78
N HIS A 27 28.00 -14.99 59.67
CA HIS A 27 28.64 -14.18 58.64
C HIS A 27 28.36 -14.76 57.25
N LYS A 28 28.49 -16.07 57.07
CA LYS A 28 28.14 -16.75 55.78
C LYS A 28 26.69 -16.60 55.38
N ILE A 29 25.77 -16.68 56.35
CA ILE A 29 24.33 -16.47 56.10
C ILE A 29 24.06 -15.00 55.72
N ALA A 30 24.72 -14.03 56.35
CA ALA A 30 24.59 -12.64 55.96
C ALA A 30 25.12 -12.36 54.56
N GLN A 31 26.23 -12.98 54.19
CA GLN A 31 26.83 -12.86 52.85
C GLN A 31 25.93 -13.50 51.78
N LEU A 32 25.40 -14.69 52.04
CA LEU A 32 24.44 -15.34 51.13
C LEU A 32 23.14 -14.54 50.93
N LYS A 33 22.66 -13.89 51.99
CA LYS A 33 21.49 -13.00 51.89
C LYS A 33 21.76 -11.77 51.03
N GLU A 34 22.94 -11.21 51.10
CA GLU A 34 23.34 -10.05 50.29
C GLU A 34 23.53 -10.47 48.81
N ASP A 35 24.18 -11.60 48.56
CA ASP A 35 24.35 -12.17 47.23
C ASP A 35 22.99 -12.49 46.57
N LEU A 36 22.04 -13.07 47.32
CA LEU A 36 20.67 -13.31 46.87
C LEU A 36 19.95 -12.01 46.47
N LYS A 37 20.08 -10.93 47.28
CA LYS A 37 19.49 -9.64 46.93
C LYS A 37 20.07 -9.03 45.67
N GLN A 38 21.38 -9.19 45.43
CA GLN A 38 22.02 -8.70 44.21
C GLN A 38 21.59 -9.49 42.99
N ILE A 39 21.43 -10.81 43.09
CA ILE A 39 20.91 -11.67 42.01
C ILE A 39 19.47 -11.29 41.69
N ASP A 40 18.60 -11.11 42.69
CA ASP A 40 17.21 -10.70 42.48
C ASP A 40 17.13 -9.31 41.82
N ALA A 41 17.93 -8.35 42.25
CA ALA A 41 17.98 -7.02 41.65
C ALA A 41 18.45 -7.06 40.19
N GLN A 42 19.49 -7.85 39.88
CA GLN A 42 20.00 -8.01 38.52
C GLN A 42 18.97 -8.73 37.59
N THR A 43 18.32 -9.76 38.13
CA THR A 43 17.29 -10.52 37.41
C THR A 43 16.08 -9.64 37.13
N THR A 44 15.62 -8.85 38.11
CA THR A 44 14.52 -7.90 37.96
C THR A 44 14.86 -6.81 36.96
N ASN A 45 16.05 -6.24 36.98
CA ASN A 45 16.50 -5.23 36.03
C ASN A 45 16.59 -5.79 34.60
N ARG A 46 17.07 -7.03 34.42
CA ARG A 46 17.09 -7.69 33.12
C ARG A 46 15.68 -7.92 32.59
N MET A 47 14.77 -8.44 33.40
CA MET A 47 13.37 -8.64 33.00
C MET A 47 12.68 -7.32 32.66
N GLN A 48 12.93 -6.24 33.41
CA GLN A 48 12.40 -4.92 33.09
C GLN A 48 12.97 -4.39 31.75
N ALA A 49 14.27 -4.52 31.53
CA ALA A 49 14.88 -4.11 30.25
C ALA A 49 14.36 -4.89 29.06
N GLU A 50 14.18 -6.20 29.21
CA GLU A 50 13.57 -7.03 28.15
C GLU A 50 12.10 -6.67 27.93
N ALA A 51 11.32 -6.43 28.97
CA ALA A 51 9.92 -6.01 28.86
C ALA A 51 9.78 -4.66 28.15
N ILE A 52 10.65 -3.68 28.45
CA ILE A 52 10.68 -2.39 27.78
C ILE A 52 11.04 -2.58 26.30
N LYS A 53 12.03 -3.41 25.99
CA LYS A 53 12.42 -3.70 24.61
C LYS A 53 11.30 -4.38 23.81
N VAL A 54 10.60 -5.33 24.41
CA VAL A 54 9.44 -5.98 23.81
C VAL A 54 8.28 -5.01 23.62
N ALA A 55 8.02 -4.13 24.59
CA ALA A 55 7.00 -3.10 24.48
C ALA A 55 7.31 -2.12 23.33
N GLN A 56 8.53 -1.64 23.21
CA GLN A 56 8.97 -0.80 22.09
C GLN A 56 8.85 -1.50 20.75
N GLN A 57 9.26 -2.76 20.64
CA GLN A 57 9.10 -3.54 19.41
C GLN A 57 7.62 -3.74 19.03
N LEU A 58 6.74 -3.85 20.02
CA LEU A 58 5.29 -3.94 19.80
C LEU A 58 4.70 -2.61 19.33
N GLU A 59 5.11 -1.49 19.91
CA GLU A 59 4.71 -0.15 19.50
C GLU A 59 5.17 0.12 18.06
N ASP A 60 6.44 -0.10 17.76
CA ASP A 60 6.99 0.06 16.41
C ASP A 60 6.24 -0.81 15.38
N ALA A 61 5.98 -2.08 15.71
CA ALA A 61 5.24 -2.99 14.83
C ALA A 61 3.78 -2.58 14.61
N THR A 62 3.12 -2.03 15.65
CA THR A 62 1.75 -1.54 15.50
C THR A 62 1.68 -0.26 14.69
N GLU A 63 2.61 0.66 14.87
CA GLU A 63 2.71 1.89 14.08
C GLU A 63 3.00 1.59 12.61
N GLU A 64 3.93 0.67 12.31
CA GLU A 64 4.21 0.22 10.95
C GLU A 64 2.98 -0.46 10.30
N ALA A 65 2.26 -1.30 11.05
CA ALA A 65 1.04 -1.95 10.56
C ALA A 65 -0.10 -0.95 10.31
N GLU A 66 -0.23 0.07 11.16
CA GLU A 66 -1.21 1.15 10.96
C GLU A 66 -0.85 2.02 9.76
N THR A 67 0.41 2.36 9.60
CA THR A 67 0.91 3.11 8.44
C THR A 67 0.65 2.33 7.14
N TRP A 68 0.95 1.04 7.11
CA TRP A 68 0.65 0.17 5.98
C TRP A 68 -0.86 0.06 5.72
N GLY A 69 -1.64 -0.19 6.78
CA GLY A 69 -3.09 -0.32 6.69
C GLY A 69 -3.78 0.96 6.23
N THR A 70 -3.37 2.12 6.71
CA THR A 70 -3.89 3.42 6.25
C THR A 70 -3.44 3.72 4.83
N THR A 71 -2.21 3.39 4.48
CA THR A 71 -1.66 3.60 3.14
C THR A 71 -2.41 2.78 2.09
N LEU A 72 -2.77 1.54 2.38
CA LEU A 72 -3.47 0.64 1.46
C LEU A 72 -5.00 0.62 1.65
N GLY A 73 -5.53 1.33 2.64
CA GLY A 73 -6.96 1.35 2.93
C GLY A 73 -7.51 0.08 3.58
N THR A 74 -6.64 -0.86 3.97
CA THR A 74 -7.02 -2.14 4.59
C THR A 74 -7.06 -2.09 6.12
N GLY A 75 -6.42 -1.09 6.73
CA GLY A 75 -6.10 -1.08 8.17
C GLY A 75 -7.24 -0.78 9.11
N GLN A 76 -8.33 -0.16 8.67
CA GLN A 76 -9.42 0.23 9.58
C GLN A 76 -10.33 -0.93 10.00
N LYS A 77 -10.39 -2.01 9.22
CA LYS A 77 -11.33 -3.12 9.44
C LYS A 77 -10.69 -4.46 9.80
N SER A 78 -9.36 -4.52 9.83
CA SER A 78 -8.66 -5.78 10.14
C SER A 78 -8.68 -6.08 11.64
N PRO A 79 -8.92 -7.34 12.04
CA PRO A 79 -8.84 -7.77 13.44
C PRO A 79 -7.44 -7.48 14.04
N PRO A 80 -7.34 -7.20 15.35
CA PRO A 80 -6.06 -6.86 15.99
C PRO A 80 -4.95 -7.90 15.77
N GLY A 81 -5.30 -9.19 15.74
CA GLY A 81 -4.34 -10.27 15.50
C GLY A 81 -3.72 -10.23 14.09
N GLN A 82 -4.50 -9.87 13.07
CA GLN A 82 -3.99 -9.73 11.70
C GLN A 82 -3.09 -8.49 11.56
N LYS A 83 -3.42 -7.40 12.26
CA LYS A 83 -2.58 -6.20 12.31
C LYS A 83 -1.22 -6.49 12.92
N LEU A 84 -1.19 -7.25 14.01
CA LEU A 84 0.05 -7.64 14.69
C LEU A 84 0.92 -8.56 13.83
N GLU A 85 0.31 -9.52 13.14
CA GLU A 85 1.02 -10.41 12.21
C GLU A 85 1.60 -9.62 11.03
N LEU A 86 0.83 -8.70 10.45
CA LEU A 86 1.28 -7.78 9.42
C LEU A 86 2.46 -6.92 9.90
N GLY A 87 2.34 -6.33 11.10
CA GLY A 87 3.41 -5.54 11.70
C GLY A 87 4.70 -6.35 11.89
N ARG A 88 4.61 -7.61 12.32
CA ARG A 88 5.79 -8.49 12.44
C ARG A 88 6.45 -8.79 11.10
N ARG A 89 5.67 -9.02 10.04
CA ARG A 89 6.21 -9.22 8.68
C ARG A 89 6.91 -7.96 8.17
N LEU A 90 6.33 -6.78 8.43
CA LEU A 90 6.89 -5.50 8.03
C LEU A 90 8.17 -5.16 8.83
N ALA A 91 8.18 -5.40 10.13
CA ALA A 91 9.32 -5.10 11.00
C ALA A 91 10.60 -5.85 10.57
N GLY A 92 10.45 -7.07 10.01
CA GLY A 92 11.58 -7.90 9.53
C GLY A 92 12.02 -7.62 8.10
N ASN A 93 11.30 -6.81 7.30
CA ASN A 93 11.55 -6.69 5.86
C ASN A 93 11.71 -5.24 5.41
N GLU A 94 12.97 -4.81 5.22
CA GLU A 94 13.30 -3.44 4.77
C GLU A 94 12.72 -3.10 3.40
N LYS A 95 12.54 -4.09 2.49
CA LYS A 95 11.90 -3.87 1.19
C LYS A 95 10.45 -3.46 1.36
N LEU A 96 9.70 -4.14 2.24
CA LEU A 96 8.29 -3.83 2.50
C LEU A 96 8.14 -2.47 3.17
N LYS A 97 9.05 -2.08 4.06
CA LYS A 97 9.06 -0.74 4.67
C LYS A 97 9.29 0.35 3.62
N LYS A 98 10.28 0.16 2.73
CA LYS A 98 10.52 1.10 1.61
C LYS A 98 9.30 1.19 0.70
N LEU A 99 8.69 0.05 0.37
CA LEU A 99 7.47 -0.02 -0.44
C LEU A 99 6.33 0.77 0.21
N ALA A 100 6.04 0.55 1.48
CA ALA A 100 4.99 1.26 2.21
C ALA A 100 5.19 2.78 2.19
N ARG A 101 6.41 3.25 2.46
CA ARG A 101 6.74 4.68 2.43
C ARG A 101 6.56 5.28 1.03
N LEU A 102 6.93 4.54 -0.01
CA LEU A 102 6.81 5.00 -1.38
C LEU A 102 5.34 5.06 -1.83
N VAL A 103 4.56 4.03 -1.53
CA VAL A 103 3.11 4.00 -1.78
C VAL A 103 2.41 5.17 -1.08
N GLY A 104 2.74 5.43 0.19
CA GLY A 104 2.18 6.55 0.94
C GLY A 104 2.41 7.90 0.26
N ARG A 105 3.62 8.16 -0.21
CA ARG A 105 3.98 9.39 -0.96
C ARG A 105 3.26 9.47 -2.30
N MET A 106 3.29 8.40 -3.10
CA MET A 106 2.63 8.35 -4.41
C MET A 106 1.12 8.55 -4.29
N LYS A 107 0.48 7.93 -3.31
CA LYS A 107 -0.95 8.07 -3.02
C LYS A 107 -1.33 9.51 -2.69
N PHE A 108 -0.54 10.18 -1.85
CA PHE A 108 -0.75 11.59 -1.53
C PHE A 108 -0.70 12.46 -2.80
N HIS A 109 0.31 12.28 -3.64
CA HIS A 109 0.46 13.01 -4.90
C HIS A 109 -0.69 12.71 -5.88
N ALA A 110 -1.06 11.45 -6.04
CA ALA A 110 -2.16 11.05 -6.92
C ALA A 110 -3.49 11.70 -6.51
N MET A 111 -3.77 11.77 -5.21
CA MET A 111 -4.99 12.39 -4.71
C MET A 111 -5.00 13.91 -4.86
N ALA A 112 -3.86 14.57 -4.59
CA ALA A 112 -3.75 16.01 -4.74
C ALA A 112 -3.95 16.45 -6.21
N LEU A 113 -3.38 15.70 -7.15
CA LEU A 113 -3.52 15.98 -8.59
C LEU A 113 -4.97 15.78 -9.08
N ARG A 114 -5.63 14.74 -8.62
CA ARG A 114 -7.04 14.48 -8.98
C ARG A 114 -7.97 15.54 -8.42
N LYS A 115 -7.74 16.00 -7.20
CA LYS A 115 -8.49 17.12 -6.65
C LYS A 115 -8.37 18.36 -7.53
N LYS A 116 -7.15 18.71 -7.98
CA LYS A 116 -6.91 19.82 -8.90
C LYS A 116 -7.56 19.62 -10.26
N ALA A 117 -7.51 18.40 -10.82
CA ALA A 117 -8.14 18.10 -12.10
C ALA A 117 -9.67 18.21 -12.00
N PHE A 118 -10.26 17.74 -10.90
CA PHE A 118 -11.69 17.88 -10.63
C PHE A 118 -12.11 19.35 -10.42
N GLU A 119 -11.35 20.11 -9.66
CA GLU A 119 -11.59 21.54 -9.47
C GLU A 119 -11.54 22.31 -10.81
N ARG A 120 -10.57 22.00 -11.68
CA ARG A 120 -10.47 22.62 -13.01
C ARG A 120 -11.61 22.21 -13.95
N SER A 121 -12.06 20.97 -13.91
CA SER A 121 -13.18 20.52 -14.75
C SER A 121 -14.51 21.14 -14.36
N ASN A 122 -14.66 21.55 -13.10
CA ASN A 122 -15.85 22.22 -12.59
C ASN A 122 -15.87 23.73 -12.88
N GLU A 123 -14.77 24.31 -13.35
CA GLU A 123 -14.65 25.76 -13.61
C GLU A 123 -15.02 26.16 -15.04
N GLU A 124 -15.10 25.24 -15.99
CA GLU A 124 -15.52 25.56 -17.37
C GLU A 124 -17.06 25.62 -17.48
N VAL A 125 -17.58 26.83 -17.45
CA VAL A 125 -18.98 27.14 -17.79
C VAL A 125 -19.16 26.96 -19.31
N LEU A 126 -19.98 26.00 -19.72
CA LEU A 126 -20.22 25.70 -21.13
C LEU A 126 -21.45 26.39 -21.68
N GLU A 127 -22.56 26.21 -21.00
CA GLU A 127 -23.88 26.63 -21.44
C GLU A 127 -24.74 27.01 -20.23
N VAL A 128 -25.90 27.52 -20.50
CA VAL A 128 -26.93 27.81 -19.52
C VAL A 128 -28.04 26.78 -19.69
N GLU A 129 -28.40 26.11 -18.61
CA GLU A 129 -29.44 25.08 -18.57
C GLU A 129 -30.51 25.41 -17.53
N ARG A 130 -31.64 24.73 -17.56
CA ARG A 130 -32.66 24.79 -16.51
C ARG A 130 -32.46 23.66 -15.52
N GLY A 131 -32.64 23.94 -14.22
CA GLY A 131 -32.50 22.96 -13.17
C GLY A 131 -32.82 23.52 -11.78
N ASP A 132 -32.41 22.76 -10.76
CA ASP A 132 -32.68 23.07 -9.34
C ASP A 132 -31.40 23.22 -8.50
N SER A 133 -30.22 23.25 -9.15
CA SER A 133 -28.94 23.29 -8.44
C SER A 133 -28.58 24.70 -7.97
N ILE A 134 -28.83 24.99 -6.71
CA ILE A 134 -28.62 26.33 -6.11
C ILE A 134 -27.17 26.81 -6.26
N HIS A 135 -26.19 25.90 -6.23
CA HIS A 135 -24.76 26.23 -6.36
C HIS A 135 -24.35 26.71 -7.76
N ARG A 136 -25.20 26.51 -8.76
CA ARG A 136 -24.94 26.83 -10.17
C ARG A 136 -25.84 27.92 -10.71
N LEU A 137 -26.65 28.54 -9.85
CA LEU A 137 -27.59 29.57 -10.28
C LEU A 137 -26.86 30.77 -10.85
N LEU A 138 -27.42 31.33 -11.92
CA LEU A 138 -26.97 32.62 -12.43
C LEU A 138 -27.22 33.75 -11.40
N PRO A 139 -26.39 34.76 -11.36
CA PRO A 139 -26.54 35.85 -10.38
C PRO A 139 -27.91 36.53 -10.40
N HIS A 140 -28.58 36.66 -11.56
CA HIS A 140 -29.91 37.24 -11.66
C HIS A 140 -31.00 36.39 -10.98
N GLU A 141 -30.88 35.05 -10.98
CA GLU A 141 -31.79 34.18 -10.27
C GLU A 141 -31.66 34.33 -8.74
N MET A 142 -30.45 34.58 -8.25
CA MET A 142 -30.24 34.87 -6.84
C MET A 142 -30.86 36.18 -6.41
N LEU A 143 -30.90 37.20 -7.30
CA LEU A 143 -31.60 38.46 -7.05
C LEU A 143 -33.09 38.24 -6.92
N THR A 144 -33.72 37.35 -7.68
CA THR A 144 -35.16 37.04 -7.58
C THR A 144 -35.50 36.40 -6.24
N LEU A 145 -34.61 35.61 -5.64
CA LEU A 145 -34.77 35.04 -4.31
C LEU A 145 -34.81 36.12 -3.21
N HIS A 146 -33.98 37.17 -3.35
CA HIS A 146 -33.90 38.24 -2.37
C HIS A 146 -35.04 39.27 -2.49
N HIS A 147 -35.69 39.37 -3.65
CA HIS A 147 -36.75 40.35 -3.85
C HIS A 147 -38.10 39.80 -3.34
N PRO A 148 -38.79 40.47 -2.38
CA PRO A 148 -39.99 39.95 -1.74
C PRO A 148 -41.15 39.60 -2.70
N ALA A 149 -41.33 40.35 -3.78
CA ALA A 149 -42.38 40.10 -4.76
C ALA A 149 -42.08 38.91 -5.70
N LEU A 150 -40.78 38.65 -5.96
CA LEU A 150 -40.35 37.61 -6.90
C LEU A 150 -40.03 36.25 -6.20
N ARG A 151 -39.93 36.26 -4.88
CA ARG A 151 -39.55 35.07 -4.10
C ARG A 151 -40.51 33.90 -4.31
N LYS A 152 -41.80 34.15 -4.44
CA LYS A 152 -42.80 33.10 -4.69
C LYS A 152 -42.62 32.46 -6.05
N ASP A 153 -42.31 33.25 -7.08
CA ASP A 153 -42.03 32.77 -8.41
C ASP A 153 -40.70 31.98 -8.47
N PHE A 154 -39.66 32.43 -7.77
CA PHE A 154 -38.43 31.70 -7.61
C PHE A 154 -38.68 30.30 -7.01
N LEU A 155 -39.45 30.20 -5.91
CA LEU A 155 -39.76 28.91 -5.27
C LEU A 155 -40.56 27.99 -6.17
N ARG A 156 -41.51 28.50 -6.95
CA ARG A 156 -42.25 27.70 -7.94
C ARG A 156 -41.27 27.13 -8.98
N ARG A 157 -40.46 28.00 -9.62
CA ARG A 157 -39.48 27.59 -10.63
C ARG A 157 -38.42 26.64 -10.09
N TYR A 158 -38.08 26.76 -8.80
CA TYR A 158 -37.19 25.81 -8.14
C TYR A 158 -37.83 24.40 -8.05
N LEU A 159 -39.11 24.32 -7.64
CA LEU A 159 -39.83 23.06 -7.56
C LEU A 159 -40.08 22.44 -8.94
N ASP A 160 -40.29 23.27 -9.96
CA ASP A 160 -40.48 22.84 -11.35
C ASP A 160 -39.16 22.58 -12.09
N GLN A 161 -37.99 22.74 -11.44
CA GLN A 161 -36.63 22.60 -12.01
C GLN A 161 -36.39 23.55 -13.20
N GLU A 162 -36.96 24.74 -13.16
CA GLU A 162 -36.92 25.72 -14.23
C GLU A 162 -35.98 26.90 -13.96
N LEU A 163 -35.20 26.88 -12.85
CA LEU A 163 -34.22 27.94 -12.58
C LEU A 163 -33.09 27.88 -13.58
N ILE A 164 -32.61 29.05 -13.98
CA ILE A 164 -31.50 29.18 -14.92
C ILE A 164 -30.19 29.01 -14.15
N GLN A 165 -29.42 27.98 -14.55
CA GLN A 165 -28.16 27.62 -13.92
C GLN A 165 -27.06 27.43 -14.97
N TYR A 166 -25.80 27.53 -14.52
CA TYR A 166 -24.66 27.20 -15.35
C TYR A 166 -24.59 25.68 -15.56
N SER A 167 -24.58 25.28 -16.82
CA SER A 167 -24.17 23.92 -17.19
C SER A 167 -22.66 23.85 -17.13
N LEU A 168 -22.15 23.13 -16.15
CA LEU A 168 -20.73 22.88 -16.05
C LEU A 168 -20.40 21.68 -16.92
N ARG A 169 -19.34 21.78 -17.72
CA ARG A 169 -18.76 20.63 -18.37
C ARG A 169 -18.11 19.74 -17.31
N GLY A 170 -18.94 19.06 -16.54
CA GLY A 170 -18.49 17.84 -15.93
C GLY A 170 -18.21 16.89 -17.07
N VAL A 171 -16.97 16.52 -17.32
CA VAL A 171 -16.69 15.25 -17.95
C VAL A 171 -17.29 14.25 -16.95
N GLU A 172 -18.56 13.85 -17.18
CA GLU A 172 -19.02 12.60 -16.63
C GLU A 172 -17.97 11.59 -17.09
N GLU A 173 -17.12 11.18 -16.19
CA GLU A 173 -16.26 10.03 -16.40
C GLU A 173 -17.22 8.86 -16.64
N LYS A 174 -17.64 8.70 -17.91
CA LYS A 174 -18.34 7.49 -18.36
C LYS A 174 -17.53 6.36 -17.79
N GLY A 175 -18.13 5.56 -16.90
CA GLY A 175 -17.47 4.61 -16.03
C GLY A 175 -16.24 4.01 -16.67
N LYS A 176 -15.07 4.43 -16.21
CA LYS A 176 -13.79 3.90 -16.69
C LYS A 176 -13.84 2.40 -16.48
N GLY A 177 -13.45 1.63 -17.46
CA GLY A 177 -13.42 0.17 -17.39
C GLY A 177 -12.47 -0.33 -16.27
N PRO A 178 -12.36 -1.64 -16.08
CA PRO A 178 -11.42 -2.24 -15.13
C PRO A 178 -9.97 -1.88 -15.47
N VAL A 179 -9.08 -2.01 -14.49
CA VAL A 179 -7.64 -1.80 -14.66
C VAL A 179 -6.93 -3.15 -14.54
N ILE A 180 -6.13 -3.49 -15.53
CA ILE A 180 -5.25 -4.67 -15.52
C ILE A 180 -3.82 -4.17 -15.54
N VAL A 181 -3.01 -4.57 -14.54
CA VAL A 181 -1.59 -4.19 -14.49
C VAL A 181 -0.74 -5.44 -14.73
N CYS A 182 0.04 -5.41 -15.82
CA CYS A 182 1.07 -6.40 -16.09
C CYS A 182 2.39 -5.89 -15.50
N LEU A 183 2.91 -6.59 -14.52
CA LEU A 183 4.10 -6.21 -13.75
C LEU A 183 5.25 -7.15 -14.06
N ASP A 184 6.33 -6.59 -14.59
CA ASP A 184 7.56 -7.32 -14.86
C ASP A 184 8.29 -7.67 -13.54
N GLY A 185 8.56 -8.95 -13.35
CA GLY A 185 9.32 -9.51 -12.26
C GLY A 185 10.63 -10.14 -12.69
N SER A 186 11.18 -9.75 -13.85
CA SER A 186 12.46 -10.24 -14.35
C SER A 186 13.64 -9.82 -13.45
N SER A 187 14.77 -10.50 -13.60
CA SER A 187 15.95 -10.23 -12.78
C SER A 187 16.50 -8.82 -12.93
N SER A 188 16.33 -8.16 -14.08
CA SER A 188 16.72 -6.76 -14.34
C SER A 188 15.92 -5.76 -13.51
N MET A 189 14.71 -6.13 -13.12
CA MET A 189 13.83 -5.34 -12.26
C MET A 189 14.21 -5.39 -10.78
N ALA A 190 15.20 -6.19 -10.37
CA ALA A 190 15.57 -6.35 -8.96
C ALA A 190 15.95 -5.04 -8.26
N GLY A 191 15.60 -4.93 -6.97
CA GLY A 191 15.96 -3.81 -6.12
C GLY A 191 14.97 -2.65 -6.15
N ASP A 192 15.45 -1.44 -6.42
CA ASP A 192 14.61 -0.22 -6.35
C ASP A 192 13.57 -0.15 -7.48
N LYS A 193 13.85 -0.73 -8.65
CA LYS A 193 12.89 -0.83 -9.76
C LYS A 193 11.69 -1.70 -9.37
N GLU A 194 11.93 -2.86 -8.74
CA GLU A 194 10.90 -3.73 -8.19
C GLU A 194 10.01 -3.00 -7.18
N ILE A 195 10.63 -2.30 -6.22
CA ILE A 195 9.91 -1.57 -5.19
C ILE A 195 9.08 -0.45 -5.81
N TRP A 196 9.65 0.29 -6.76
CA TRP A 196 8.96 1.38 -7.42
C TRP A 196 7.77 0.90 -8.27
N SER A 197 7.95 -0.13 -9.08
CA SER A 197 6.90 -0.68 -9.94
C SER A 197 5.72 -1.27 -9.13
N LYS A 198 6.03 -1.95 -8.03
CA LYS A 198 5.02 -2.40 -7.06
C LYS A 198 4.30 -1.24 -6.38
N ALA A 199 5.01 -0.16 -6.04
CA ALA A 199 4.40 1.03 -5.46
C ALA A 199 3.43 1.71 -6.43
N VAL A 200 3.79 1.82 -7.71
CA VAL A 200 2.88 2.31 -8.77
C VAL A 200 1.65 1.40 -8.87
N THR A 201 1.84 0.09 -8.93
CA THR A 201 0.74 -0.89 -9.01
C THR A 201 -0.22 -0.77 -7.83
N LEU A 202 0.28 -0.67 -6.59
CA LEU A 202 -0.54 -0.50 -5.39
C LEU A 202 -1.23 0.87 -5.33
N THR A 203 -0.61 1.91 -5.90
CA THR A 203 -1.24 3.24 -6.01
C THR A 203 -2.37 3.22 -7.04
N LEU A 204 -2.18 2.57 -8.18
CA LEU A 204 -3.24 2.36 -9.19
C LEU A 204 -4.40 1.52 -8.64
N LEU A 205 -4.10 0.50 -7.83
CA LEU A 205 -5.11 -0.28 -7.11
C LEU A 205 -5.97 0.62 -6.21
N GLU A 206 -5.37 1.52 -5.44
CA GLU A 206 -6.12 2.44 -4.58
C GLU A 206 -6.97 3.44 -5.39
N ILE A 207 -6.45 3.91 -6.53
CA ILE A 207 -7.21 4.75 -7.47
C ILE A 207 -8.42 3.96 -8.01
N ALA A 208 -8.21 2.75 -8.49
CA ALA A 208 -9.26 1.89 -9.01
C ALA A 208 -10.33 1.59 -7.95
N ARG A 209 -9.91 1.30 -6.71
CA ARG A 209 -10.82 1.07 -5.58
C ARG A 209 -11.73 2.28 -5.32
N ARG A 210 -11.17 3.49 -5.32
CA ARG A 210 -11.93 4.72 -5.10
C ARG A 210 -12.90 5.02 -6.24
N GLN A 211 -12.53 4.65 -7.46
CA GLN A 211 -13.38 4.76 -8.65
C GLN A 211 -14.38 3.60 -8.78
N ARG A 212 -14.37 2.65 -7.87
CA ARG A 212 -15.17 1.42 -7.94
C ARG A 212 -14.92 0.61 -9.22
N ARG A 213 -13.66 0.63 -9.68
CA ARG A 213 -13.20 -0.16 -10.84
C ARG A 213 -12.64 -1.50 -10.36
N LEU A 214 -12.84 -2.54 -11.15
CA LEU A 214 -12.17 -3.82 -10.91
C LEU A 214 -10.67 -3.67 -11.19
N PHE A 215 -9.86 -4.39 -10.44
CA PHE A 215 -8.41 -4.35 -10.57
C PHE A 215 -7.83 -5.77 -10.57
N ARG A 216 -6.96 -6.05 -11.53
CA ARG A 216 -6.24 -7.31 -11.64
C ARG A 216 -4.76 -7.02 -11.85
N SER A 217 -3.89 -7.75 -11.14
CA SER A 217 -2.45 -7.72 -11.37
C SER A 217 -1.99 -9.04 -11.98
N ILE A 218 -1.15 -8.96 -12.99
CA ILE A 218 -0.52 -10.10 -13.68
C ILE A 218 0.99 -9.90 -13.55
N CYS A 219 1.62 -10.65 -12.64
CA CYS A 219 3.07 -10.65 -12.52
C CYS A 219 3.67 -11.69 -13.45
N PHE A 220 4.65 -11.28 -14.24
CA PHE A 220 5.29 -12.11 -15.25
C PHE A 220 6.82 -12.02 -15.20
N SER A 221 7.50 -12.95 -15.84
CA SER A 221 8.94 -12.99 -16.01
C SER A 221 9.28 -13.80 -17.26
N SER A 222 10.09 -14.86 -17.18
CA SER A 222 10.43 -15.69 -18.31
C SER A 222 9.25 -16.57 -18.80
N GLU A 223 9.38 -17.10 -20.01
CA GLU A 223 8.39 -18.01 -20.60
C GLU A 223 8.10 -19.25 -19.74
N GLU A 224 9.11 -19.78 -19.07
CA GLU A 224 8.99 -20.97 -18.21
C GLU A 224 8.32 -20.69 -16.87
N THR A 225 8.29 -19.42 -16.43
CA THR A 225 7.76 -19.05 -15.12
C THR A 225 6.24 -18.91 -15.19
N PRO A 226 5.46 -19.54 -14.28
CA PRO A 226 4.02 -19.38 -14.28
C PRO A 226 3.63 -17.92 -13.98
N LEU A 227 2.62 -17.42 -14.69
CA LEU A 227 2.06 -16.11 -14.42
C LEU A 227 1.35 -16.11 -13.06
N GLN A 228 1.63 -15.11 -12.22
CA GLN A 228 0.85 -14.87 -11.03
C GLN A 228 -0.26 -13.88 -11.32
N ILE A 229 -1.49 -14.36 -11.36
CA ILE A 229 -2.69 -13.53 -11.60
C ILE A 229 -3.40 -13.32 -10.26
N LEU A 230 -3.49 -12.07 -9.83
CA LEU A 230 -4.10 -11.69 -8.56
C LEU A 230 -5.32 -10.80 -8.82
N ASP A 231 -6.50 -11.29 -8.45
CA ASP A 231 -7.72 -10.50 -8.38
C ASP A 231 -7.74 -9.72 -7.07
N MET A 232 -7.58 -8.40 -7.16
CA MET A 232 -7.42 -7.54 -5.99
C MET A 232 -8.76 -7.07 -5.39
N ASN A 233 -9.88 -7.36 -6.05
CA ASN A 233 -11.20 -6.95 -5.59
C ASN A 233 -11.97 -8.15 -5.00
N SER A 234 -12.51 -7.98 -3.82
CA SER A 234 -13.47 -8.91 -3.25
C SER A 234 -14.75 -9.00 -4.10
N ARG A 235 -15.39 -10.17 -4.13
CA ARG A 235 -16.57 -10.45 -4.98
C ARG A 235 -17.76 -9.51 -4.73
N ASP A 236 -17.92 -9.00 -3.52
CA ASP A 236 -19.11 -8.27 -3.09
C ASP A 236 -18.88 -6.78 -2.78
N ARG A 237 -17.63 -6.36 -2.58
CA ARG A 237 -17.28 -4.97 -2.26
C ARG A 237 -15.89 -4.72 -2.80
N TYR A 238 -15.61 -3.51 -3.22
CA TYR A 238 -14.27 -3.07 -3.64
C TYR A 238 -13.28 -3.03 -2.45
N GLU A 239 -13.35 -4.02 -1.56
CA GLU A 239 -12.44 -4.20 -0.42
C GLU A 239 -11.22 -4.99 -0.88
N ILE A 240 -10.06 -4.53 -0.48
CA ILE A 240 -8.78 -5.15 -0.80
C ILE A 240 -8.43 -6.12 0.33
N GLU A 241 -8.16 -7.36 -0.01
CA GLU A 241 -7.68 -8.34 0.95
C GLU A 241 -6.20 -8.09 1.23
N THR A 242 -5.85 -7.89 2.51
CA THR A 242 -4.46 -7.66 2.96
C THR A 242 -3.52 -8.77 2.48
N LYS A 243 -4.00 -10.02 2.48
CA LYS A 243 -3.22 -11.17 2.01
C LYS A 243 -2.80 -11.01 0.55
N THR A 244 -3.73 -10.68 -0.35
CA THR A 244 -3.46 -10.51 -1.78
C THR A 244 -2.48 -9.37 -2.06
N VAL A 245 -2.56 -8.30 -1.26
CA VAL A 245 -1.59 -7.19 -1.33
C VAL A 245 -0.20 -7.63 -0.89
N MET A 246 -0.11 -8.44 0.17
CA MET A 246 1.17 -8.98 0.63
C MET A 246 1.74 -9.97 -0.39
N ASP A 247 0.91 -10.82 -0.98
CA ASP A 247 1.33 -11.75 -2.03
C ASP A 247 1.93 -10.98 -3.23
N LEU A 248 1.33 -9.85 -3.64
CA LEU A 248 1.91 -8.97 -4.66
C LEU A 248 3.23 -8.34 -4.20
N ALA A 249 3.27 -7.85 -2.97
CA ALA A 249 4.43 -7.13 -2.43
C ALA A 249 5.66 -8.04 -2.27
N GLU A 250 5.47 -9.29 -1.90
CA GLU A 250 6.53 -10.27 -1.65
C GLU A 250 6.96 -11.04 -2.90
N TYR A 251 6.06 -11.24 -3.87
CA TYR A 251 6.33 -12.04 -5.06
C TYR A 251 7.35 -11.39 -5.98
N PHE A 252 8.45 -12.07 -6.23
CA PHE A 252 9.48 -11.67 -7.20
C PHE A 252 10.12 -12.94 -7.80
N PRO A 253 9.68 -13.36 -9.00
CA PRO A 253 10.13 -14.61 -9.59
C PRO A 253 11.57 -14.58 -10.11
N GLY A 254 12.06 -13.40 -10.56
CA GLY A 254 13.34 -13.31 -11.28
C GLY A 254 13.26 -13.94 -12.68
N GLY A 255 14.40 -14.19 -13.30
CA GLY A 255 14.49 -14.80 -14.62
C GLY A 255 14.52 -13.82 -15.78
N GLY A 256 14.14 -14.26 -16.98
CA GLY A 256 14.07 -13.46 -18.20
C GLY A 256 12.79 -12.66 -18.32
N THR A 257 12.48 -12.17 -19.53
CA THR A 257 11.31 -11.34 -19.82
C THR A 257 10.57 -11.85 -21.04
N ASP A 258 9.28 -12.11 -20.89
CA ASP A 258 8.38 -12.47 -21.98
C ASP A 258 7.15 -11.56 -21.98
N PHE A 259 6.89 -10.84 -23.08
CA PHE A 259 5.78 -9.91 -23.21
C PHE A 259 4.49 -10.54 -23.72
N GLN A 260 4.58 -11.63 -24.48
CA GLN A 260 3.42 -12.23 -25.13
C GLN A 260 2.44 -12.82 -24.12
N ARG A 261 2.91 -13.68 -23.24
CA ARG A 261 2.06 -14.37 -22.25
C ARG A 261 1.27 -13.45 -21.34
N PRO A 262 1.86 -12.40 -20.70
CA PRO A 262 1.08 -11.49 -19.86
C PRO A 262 0.06 -10.67 -20.65
N LEU A 263 0.37 -10.27 -21.89
CA LEU A 263 -0.56 -9.56 -22.73
C LEU A 263 -1.69 -10.46 -23.25
N GLU A 264 -1.42 -11.72 -23.57
CA GLU A 264 -2.45 -12.71 -23.88
C GLU A 264 -3.37 -12.97 -22.67
N ALA A 265 -2.80 -13.11 -21.47
CA ALA A 265 -3.58 -13.25 -20.25
C ALA A 265 -4.45 -12.01 -19.98
N ALA A 266 -3.96 -10.80 -20.27
CA ALA A 266 -4.73 -9.59 -20.19
C ALA A 266 -5.87 -9.57 -21.22
N LEU A 267 -5.63 -9.98 -22.46
CA LEU A 267 -6.67 -10.12 -23.48
C LEU A 267 -7.76 -11.10 -23.06
N GLU A 268 -7.39 -12.26 -22.52
CA GLU A 268 -8.37 -13.23 -22.01
C GLU A 268 -9.21 -12.63 -20.87
N CYS A 269 -8.60 -11.87 -19.98
CA CYS A 269 -9.34 -11.14 -18.95
C CYS A 269 -10.36 -10.16 -19.55
N LEU A 270 -9.96 -9.40 -20.57
CA LEU A 270 -10.81 -8.38 -21.22
C LEU A 270 -11.98 -8.98 -22.03
N LYS A 271 -11.87 -10.22 -22.47
CA LYS A 271 -12.98 -10.95 -23.13
C LYS A 271 -14.15 -11.23 -22.17
N HIS A 272 -13.86 -11.33 -20.85
CA HIS A 272 -14.92 -11.50 -19.87
C HIS A 272 -15.74 -10.21 -19.69
N ALA A 273 -17.07 -10.35 -19.62
CA ALA A 273 -18.01 -9.22 -19.58
C ALA A 273 -17.70 -8.19 -18.46
N ARG A 274 -17.16 -8.65 -17.33
CA ARG A 274 -16.78 -7.80 -16.20
C ARG A 274 -15.56 -6.91 -16.44
N PHE A 275 -14.73 -7.24 -17.44
CA PHE A 275 -13.49 -6.54 -17.77
C PHE A 275 -13.51 -5.84 -19.13
N LYS A 276 -14.67 -5.75 -19.79
CA LYS A 276 -14.80 -5.05 -21.07
C LYS A 276 -14.43 -3.57 -20.95
N LYS A 277 -13.76 -3.06 -22.00
CA LYS A 277 -13.29 -1.66 -22.09
C LYS A 277 -12.38 -1.26 -20.93
N GLY A 278 -11.57 -2.19 -20.46
CA GLY A 278 -10.58 -1.95 -19.40
C GLY A 278 -9.37 -1.18 -19.93
N ASP A 279 -8.57 -0.68 -19.00
CA ASP A 279 -7.25 -0.14 -19.29
C ASP A 279 -6.20 -1.17 -18.90
N VAL A 280 -5.20 -1.37 -19.74
CA VAL A 280 -4.03 -2.21 -19.44
C VAL A 280 -2.83 -1.32 -19.18
N VAL A 281 -2.16 -1.53 -18.06
CA VAL A 281 -0.90 -0.89 -17.72
C VAL A 281 0.19 -1.93 -17.75
N PHE A 282 1.22 -1.70 -18.56
CA PHE A 282 2.34 -2.62 -18.72
C PHE A 282 3.61 -1.98 -18.18
N ILE A 283 4.22 -2.57 -17.14
CA ILE A 283 5.38 -2.03 -16.44
C ILE A 283 6.57 -2.96 -16.65
N THR A 284 7.63 -2.46 -17.26
CA THR A 284 8.86 -3.22 -17.55
C THR A 284 10.08 -2.30 -17.59
N ASP A 285 11.28 -2.85 -17.44
CA ASP A 285 12.55 -2.17 -17.69
C ASP A 285 13.33 -2.81 -18.86
N GLY A 286 12.76 -3.86 -19.46
CA GLY A 286 13.42 -4.70 -20.42
C GLY A 286 12.93 -4.54 -21.85
N GLU A 287 13.71 -5.14 -22.73
CA GLU A 287 13.35 -5.42 -24.09
C GLU A 287 12.94 -6.88 -24.23
N CYS A 288 11.93 -7.14 -25.01
CA CYS A 288 11.59 -8.47 -25.46
C CYS A 288 11.26 -8.40 -26.93
N GLN A 289 11.85 -9.30 -27.71
CA GLN A 289 11.47 -9.41 -29.12
C GLN A 289 10.14 -10.13 -29.21
N VAL A 290 9.19 -9.51 -29.85
CA VAL A 290 7.85 -10.05 -30.11
C VAL A 290 7.75 -10.38 -31.59
N ALA A 291 7.14 -11.53 -31.91
CA ALA A 291 6.93 -11.91 -33.28
C ALA A 291 6.02 -10.87 -33.97
N PRO A 292 6.40 -10.33 -35.17
CA PRO A 292 5.60 -9.30 -35.86
C PRO A 292 4.17 -9.73 -36.16
N GLU A 293 3.97 -11.01 -36.48
CA GLU A 293 2.66 -11.60 -36.73
C GLU A 293 1.78 -11.57 -35.47
N TRP A 294 2.35 -11.86 -34.32
CA TRP A 294 1.66 -11.79 -33.05
C TRP A 294 1.28 -10.33 -32.69
N ALA A 295 2.20 -9.39 -32.89
CA ALA A 295 1.95 -7.96 -32.64
C ALA A 295 0.80 -7.43 -33.51
N GLU A 296 0.70 -7.87 -34.76
CA GLU A 296 -0.41 -7.50 -35.64
C GLU A 296 -1.74 -8.11 -35.17
N GLN A 297 -1.74 -9.37 -34.76
CA GLN A 297 -2.93 -10.02 -34.21
C GLN A 297 -3.37 -9.34 -32.90
N PHE A 298 -2.44 -9.02 -32.03
CA PHE A 298 -2.72 -8.31 -30.78
C PHE A 298 -3.35 -6.93 -31.04
N ARG A 299 -2.86 -6.16 -32.03
CA ARG A 299 -3.46 -4.86 -32.40
C ARG A 299 -4.90 -5.02 -32.88
N LYS A 300 -5.17 -6.01 -33.73
CA LYS A 300 -6.54 -6.30 -34.23
C LYS A 300 -7.50 -6.63 -33.08
N GLU A 301 -7.05 -7.47 -32.11
CA GLU A 301 -7.83 -7.80 -30.92
C GLU A 301 -8.04 -6.58 -30.00
N LYS A 302 -7.01 -5.73 -29.84
CA LYS A 302 -7.08 -4.49 -29.07
C LYS A 302 -8.14 -3.55 -29.63
N GLU A 303 -8.15 -3.33 -30.96
CA GLU A 303 -9.17 -2.50 -31.62
C GLU A 303 -10.56 -3.11 -31.47
N ARG A 304 -10.69 -4.43 -31.61
CA ARG A 304 -11.96 -5.15 -31.47
C ARG A 304 -12.55 -5.03 -30.06
N LEU A 305 -11.71 -5.12 -29.03
CA LEU A 305 -12.12 -5.03 -27.63
C LEU A 305 -12.23 -3.59 -27.13
N GLY A 306 -11.62 -2.62 -27.81
CA GLY A 306 -11.69 -1.19 -27.54
C GLY A 306 -11.10 -0.82 -26.18
N PHE A 307 -9.94 -1.40 -25.83
CA PHE A 307 -9.20 -1.07 -24.61
C PHE A 307 -7.95 -0.25 -24.93
N SER A 308 -7.43 0.45 -23.91
CA SER A 308 -6.19 1.21 -24.01
C SER A 308 -5.04 0.50 -23.29
N LEU A 309 -3.85 0.51 -23.90
CA LEU A 309 -2.63 -0.05 -23.33
C LEU A 309 -1.60 1.06 -23.09
N PHE A 310 -1.23 1.23 -21.82
CA PHE A 310 -0.26 2.22 -21.35
C PHE A 310 1.00 1.51 -20.87
N SER A 311 2.13 1.73 -21.54
CA SER A 311 3.40 1.15 -21.12
C SER A 311 4.22 2.12 -20.30
N ILE A 312 4.81 1.61 -19.23
CA ILE A 312 5.73 2.32 -18.34
C ILE A 312 7.09 1.64 -18.47
N LEU A 313 8.04 2.35 -19.02
CA LEU A 313 9.38 1.88 -19.24
C LEU A 313 10.33 2.48 -18.20
N ILE A 314 11.01 1.64 -17.42
CA ILE A 314 11.88 2.05 -16.32
C ILE A 314 13.34 2.00 -16.77
N ASP A 315 14.01 3.17 -16.78
CA ASP A 315 15.48 3.33 -16.89
C ASP A 315 16.15 2.58 -18.06
N VAL A 316 15.54 2.66 -19.26
CA VAL A 316 16.08 1.98 -20.44
C VAL A 316 16.57 2.98 -21.48
N GLY A 317 17.66 2.64 -22.17
CA GLY A 317 18.20 3.42 -23.27
C GLY A 317 17.24 3.49 -24.47
N SER A 318 17.51 4.39 -25.42
CA SER A 318 16.63 4.68 -26.56
C SER A 318 16.33 3.48 -27.50
N ALA A 319 17.05 2.38 -27.37
CA ALA A 319 16.90 1.19 -28.20
C ALA A 319 15.67 0.32 -27.86
N SER A 320 15.18 0.40 -26.62
CA SER A 320 14.10 -0.45 -26.10
C SER A 320 12.68 -0.01 -26.46
N LEU A 321 12.53 1.14 -27.06
CA LEU A 321 11.21 1.68 -27.39
C LEU A 321 10.52 0.94 -28.57
N GLY A 322 11.30 0.29 -29.45
CA GLY A 322 10.78 -0.28 -30.70
C GLY A 322 9.61 -1.23 -30.51
N THR A 323 9.79 -2.26 -29.71
CA THR A 323 8.77 -3.31 -29.50
C THR A 323 7.53 -2.79 -28.78
N LEU A 324 7.70 -1.93 -27.76
CA LEU A 324 6.57 -1.36 -27.03
C LEU A 324 5.72 -0.42 -27.89
N THR A 325 6.31 0.28 -28.87
CA THR A 325 5.59 1.19 -29.77
C THR A 325 4.64 0.46 -30.69
N GLU A 326 4.88 -0.83 -30.95
CA GLU A 326 4.04 -1.62 -31.84
C GLU A 326 2.63 -1.87 -31.30
N PHE A 327 2.46 -1.94 -29.98
CA PHE A 327 1.17 -2.29 -29.36
C PHE A 327 0.66 -1.30 -28.32
N SER A 328 1.49 -0.35 -27.85
CA SER A 328 1.10 0.62 -26.82
C SER A 328 0.48 1.87 -27.41
N ASP A 329 -0.60 2.38 -26.79
CA ASP A 329 -1.18 3.69 -27.14
C ASP A 329 -0.31 4.84 -26.61
N ARG A 330 0.33 4.59 -25.50
CA ARG A 330 1.23 5.57 -24.88
C ARG A 330 2.33 4.88 -24.10
N ILE A 331 3.54 5.42 -24.23
CA ILE A 331 4.71 4.99 -23.48
C ILE A 331 5.16 6.14 -22.61
N THR A 332 5.38 5.86 -21.32
CA THR A 332 5.95 6.79 -20.36
C THR A 332 7.29 6.25 -19.89
N THR A 333 8.38 6.95 -20.18
CA THR A 333 9.72 6.54 -19.74
C THR A 333 10.04 7.19 -18.40
N ILE A 334 10.48 6.39 -17.44
CA ILE A 334 10.85 6.78 -16.08
C ILE A 334 12.36 6.70 -15.93
N LYS A 335 12.99 7.85 -15.67
CA LYS A 335 14.44 7.95 -15.47
C LYS A 335 14.85 7.96 -14.01
N GLN A 336 13.99 8.49 -13.14
CA GLN A 336 14.21 8.56 -11.70
C GLN A 336 13.06 7.86 -10.98
N LEU A 337 13.40 6.94 -10.08
CA LEU A 337 12.41 6.14 -9.32
C LEU A 337 11.78 6.95 -8.19
N THR A 338 11.29 8.15 -8.52
CA THR A 338 10.64 9.06 -7.57
C THR A 338 9.13 9.00 -7.67
N GLY A 339 8.44 9.45 -6.62
CA GLY A 339 6.97 9.57 -6.65
C GLY A 339 6.49 10.67 -7.61
N ASP A 340 7.35 11.62 -7.95
CA ASP A 340 7.01 12.74 -8.82
C ASP A 340 6.91 12.33 -10.29
N GLU A 341 7.76 11.44 -10.77
CA GLU A 341 7.68 10.92 -12.14
C GLU A 341 6.45 10.04 -12.37
N ALA A 342 5.90 9.44 -11.31
CA ALA A 342 4.66 8.68 -11.39
C ALA A 342 3.39 9.57 -11.51
N LYS A 343 3.49 10.89 -11.31
CA LYS A 343 2.34 11.81 -11.34
C LYS A 343 1.57 11.76 -12.65
N ASP A 344 2.28 11.77 -13.77
CA ASP A 344 1.66 11.75 -15.11
C ASP A 344 0.91 10.46 -15.39
N ILE A 345 1.30 9.38 -14.72
CA ILE A 345 0.61 8.09 -14.80
C ILE A 345 -0.74 8.21 -14.08
N PHE A 346 -0.74 8.74 -12.85
CA PHE A 346 -1.93 8.77 -11.99
C PHE A 346 -3.02 9.76 -12.45
N VAL A 347 -2.65 10.80 -13.20
CA VAL A 347 -3.62 11.78 -13.74
C VAL A 347 -4.53 11.13 -14.79
N LYS A 348 -4.08 10.06 -15.45
CA LYS A 348 -4.83 9.41 -16.54
C LYS A 348 -5.82 8.37 -16.05
N PHE A 349 -5.58 7.79 -14.90
CA PHE A 349 -6.41 6.78 -14.27
C PHE A 349 -7.25 7.35 -13.13
#